data_809b263d85632222485889dd8e53bcd1
#
_entry.id   809b263d85632222485889dd8e53bcd1
#
_cell.length_a   1.000
_cell.length_b   1.000
_cell.length_c   1.000
_cell.angle_alpha   90.00
_cell.angle_beta   90.00
_cell.angle_gamma   90.00
#
_symmetry.space_group_name_H-M   'P 1'
#
loop_
_entity.id
_entity.type
_entity.pdbx_description
1 polymer ?
#
loop_
_entity_poly.entity_id
_entity_poly.type
_entity_poly.pdbx_seq_one_letter_code
_entity_poly.pdbx_strand_id
1 'polypeptide(L)'
;MRPVVVFDTNILFSGLGWRGKAHQCLMAAREGIVESVTCQEILAELEAVLRLKRNMPEDDIVEAVNEILLFSRVVQIANTLTGVVSDPEDHKVLECAVVGGASHIVTGDRRHLLPLGSYQGIAIVSAADFMGLVASL
;
A
#
# COMPACT_ATOMS: atom_id res chain seq x y z
N MET A 1 15.72 13.28 3.11
CA MET A 1 15.31 12.21 2.18
C MET A 1 13.89 11.77 2.51
N ARG A 2 13.02 11.69 1.53
CA ARG A 2 11.63 11.28 1.77
C ARG A 2 11.50 9.76 1.88
N PRO A 3 10.60 9.26 2.75
CA PRO A 3 10.34 7.84 2.82
C PRO A 3 9.77 7.28 1.50
N VAL A 4 10.12 6.03 1.22
CA VAL A 4 9.53 5.24 0.13
C VAL A 4 8.62 4.21 0.77
N VAL A 5 7.35 4.18 0.37
CA VAL A 5 6.33 3.40 1.05
C VAL A 5 5.53 2.54 0.08
N VAL A 6 5.18 1.34 0.50
CA VAL A 6 4.16 0.51 -0.15
C VAL A 6 2.91 0.55 0.70
N PHE A 7 1.79 0.96 0.10
CA PHE A 7 0.49 0.88 0.73
C PHE A 7 -0.16 -0.45 0.38
N ASP A 8 -0.51 -1.23 1.41
CA ASP A 8 -1.29 -2.44 1.22
C ASP A 8 -2.68 -2.10 0.65
N THR A 9 -3.29 -3.06 -0.01
CA THR A 9 -4.60 -2.88 -0.66
C THR A 9 -5.65 -2.28 0.27
N ASN A 10 -5.71 -2.72 1.54
CA ASN A 10 -6.67 -2.20 2.49
C ASN A 10 -6.48 -0.70 2.78
N ILE A 11 -5.25 -0.21 2.72
CA ILE A 11 -4.96 1.22 2.90
C ILE A 11 -5.42 2.01 1.68
N LEU A 12 -5.14 1.51 0.47
CA LEU A 12 -5.61 2.14 -0.76
C LEU A 12 -7.14 2.19 -0.80
N PHE A 13 -7.77 1.07 -0.46
CA PHE A 13 -9.23 0.95 -0.42
C PHE A 13 -9.84 1.94 0.57
N SER A 14 -9.32 1.99 1.81
CA SER A 14 -9.83 2.90 2.84
C SER A 14 -9.53 4.35 2.50
N GLY A 15 -8.35 4.63 2.00
CA GLY A 15 -7.92 5.99 1.67
C GLY A 15 -8.69 6.62 0.51
N LEU A 16 -9.18 5.80 -0.41
CA LEU A 16 -10.02 6.25 -1.52
C LEU A 16 -11.48 6.51 -1.08
N GLY A 17 -11.92 5.86 0.01
CA GLY A 17 -13.33 5.89 0.41
C GLY A 17 -13.67 6.82 1.56
N TRP A 18 -12.72 7.04 2.45
CA TRP A 18 -12.98 7.79 3.69
C TRP A 18 -11.87 8.78 3.98
N ARG A 19 -12.23 9.84 4.70
CA ARG A 19 -11.26 10.77 5.28
C ARG A 19 -10.80 10.25 6.63
N GLY A 20 -9.59 9.77 6.70
CA GLY A 20 -9.00 9.23 7.92
C GLY A 20 -7.51 9.10 7.74
N LYS A 21 -6.86 8.29 8.57
CA LYS A 21 -5.40 8.13 8.51
C LYS A 21 -4.94 7.54 7.19
N ALA A 22 -5.66 6.56 6.63
CA ALA A 22 -5.33 6.01 5.33
C ALA A 22 -5.39 7.08 4.24
N HIS A 23 -6.43 7.90 4.23
CA HIS A 23 -6.55 9.01 3.29
C HIS A 23 -5.39 10.00 3.44
N GLN A 24 -5.01 10.34 4.67
CA GLN A 24 -3.88 11.24 4.94
C GLN A 24 -2.57 10.66 4.39
N CYS A 25 -2.38 9.33 4.49
CA CYS A 25 -1.22 8.66 3.90
C CYS A 25 -1.18 8.85 2.38
N LEU A 26 -2.31 8.65 1.70
CA LEU A 26 -2.38 8.84 0.25
C LEU A 26 -2.13 10.31 -0.13
N MET A 27 -2.66 11.24 0.65
CA MET A 27 -2.42 12.68 0.41
C MET A 27 -0.95 13.04 0.58
N ALA A 28 -0.25 12.45 1.56
CA ALA A 28 1.18 12.67 1.72
C ALA A 28 1.97 12.22 0.48
N ALA A 29 1.58 11.11 -0.13
CA ALA A 29 2.18 10.63 -1.38
C ALA A 29 1.83 11.57 -2.54
N ARG A 30 0.59 12.00 -2.63
CA ARG A 30 0.13 12.90 -3.68
C ARG A 30 0.85 14.25 -3.64
N GLU A 31 1.15 14.73 -2.44
CA GLU A 31 1.87 15.99 -2.23
C GLU A 31 3.40 15.83 -2.35
N GLY A 32 3.89 14.62 -2.55
CA GLY A 32 5.32 14.35 -2.71
C GLY A 32 6.12 14.32 -1.41
N ILE A 33 5.45 14.30 -0.25
CA ILE A 33 6.11 14.21 1.05
C ILE A 33 6.74 12.82 1.21
N VAL A 34 6.05 11.80 0.70
CA VAL A 34 6.55 10.43 0.62
C VAL A 34 6.44 9.93 -0.81
N GLU A 35 7.24 8.93 -1.17
CA GLU A 35 7.16 8.27 -2.47
C GLU A 35 6.38 6.97 -2.33
N SER A 36 5.30 6.81 -3.10
CA SER A 36 4.51 5.59 -3.14
C SER A 36 5.06 4.64 -4.20
N VAL A 37 5.18 3.37 -3.85
CA VAL A 37 5.53 2.28 -4.78
C VAL A 37 4.42 1.25 -4.72
N THR A 38 4.03 0.75 -5.88
CA THR A 38 3.00 -0.28 -6.00
C THR A 38 3.39 -1.26 -7.11
N CYS A 39 2.55 -2.26 -7.32
CA CYS A 39 2.73 -3.24 -8.39
C CYS A 39 1.37 -3.65 -8.94
N GLN A 40 1.40 -4.28 -10.11
CA GLN A 40 0.17 -4.69 -10.80
C GLN A 40 -0.70 -5.60 -9.94
N GLU A 41 -0.08 -6.47 -9.14
CA GLU A 41 -0.80 -7.42 -8.28
C GLU A 41 -1.58 -6.71 -7.17
N ILE A 42 -1.02 -5.68 -6.58
CA ILE A 42 -1.72 -4.85 -5.58
C ILE A 42 -2.87 -4.09 -6.25
N LEU A 43 -2.63 -3.51 -7.42
CA LEU A 43 -3.66 -2.77 -8.16
C LEU A 43 -4.81 -3.69 -8.59
N ALA A 44 -4.50 -4.92 -9.01
CA ALA A 44 -5.52 -5.90 -9.37
C ALA A 44 -6.41 -6.28 -8.17
N GLU A 45 -5.81 -6.44 -7.00
CA GLU A 45 -6.57 -6.69 -5.77
C GLU A 45 -7.43 -5.49 -5.41
N LEU A 46 -6.91 -4.28 -5.56
CA LEU A 46 -7.68 -3.06 -5.32
C LEU A 46 -8.92 -2.99 -6.24
N GLU A 47 -8.74 -3.26 -7.53
CA GLU A 47 -9.85 -3.30 -8.49
C GLU A 47 -10.92 -4.31 -8.04
N ALA A 48 -10.49 -5.50 -7.63
CA ALA A 48 -11.41 -6.56 -7.18
C ALA A 48 -12.21 -6.13 -5.94
N VAL A 49 -11.57 -5.54 -4.93
CA VAL A 49 -12.27 -5.12 -3.72
C VAL A 49 -13.17 -3.91 -3.96
N LEU A 50 -12.80 -3.00 -4.84
CA LEU A 50 -13.67 -1.88 -5.23
C LEU A 50 -14.94 -2.40 -5.91
N ARG A 51 -14.80 -3.39 -6.78
CA ARG A 51 -15.93 -4.01 -7.49
C ARG A 51 -16.82 -4.78 -6.54
N LEU A 52 -16.23 -5.61 -5.68
CA LEU A 52 -16.98 -6.55 -4.83
C LEU A 52 -17.54 -5.89 -3.58
N LYS A 53 -16.78 -5.00 -2.94
CA LYS A 53 -17.18 -4.41 -1.65
C LYS A 53 -17.88 -3.07 -1.78
N ARG A 54 -17.58 -2.28 -2.81
CA ARG A 54 -18.23 -0.98 -3.04
C ARG A 54 -19.20 -0.99 -4.20
N ASN A 55 -19.31 -2.10 -4.92
CA ASN A 55 -20.16 -2.20 -6.11
C ASN A 55 -19.89 -1.05 -7.08
N MET A 56 -18.61 -0.70 -7.22
CA MET A 56 -18.19 0.45 -8.00
C MET A 56 -18.31 0.15 -9.51
N PRO A 57 -18.85 1.07 -10.31
CA PRO A 57 -18.87 0.91 -11.77
C PRO A 57 -17.46 0.86 -12.35
N GLU A 58 -17.28 0.15 -13.47
CA GLU A 58 -15.96 -0.06 -14.08
C GLU A 58 -15.26 1.26 -14.42
N ASP A 59 -15.96 2.26 -14.92
CA ASP A 59 -15.37 3.56 -15.23
C ASP A 59 -14.80 4.24 -13.98
N ASP A 60 -15.47 4.11 -12.86
CA ASP A 60 -15.02 4.68 -11.59
C ASP A 60 -13.83 3.91 -11.03
N ILE A 61 -13.77 2.59 -11.24
CA ILE A 61 -12.61 1.77 -10.87
C ILE A 61 -11.37 2.21 -11.66
N VAL A 62 -11.52 2.38 -12.96
CA VAL A 62 -10.41 2.86 -13.82
C VAL A 62 -9.91 4.22 -13.33
N GLU A 63 -10.82 5.12 -13.01
CA GLU A 63 -10.48 6.46 -12.51
C GLU A 63 -9.75 6.39 -11.18
N ALA A 64 -10.20 5.53 -10.26
CA ALA A 64 -9.56 5.34 -8.95
C ALA A 64 -8.13 4.79 -9.11
N VAL A 65 -7.93 3.80 -9.96
CA VAL A 65 -6.61 3.23 -10.23
C VAL A 65 -5.69 4.28 -10.87
N ASN A 66 -6.21 5.05 -11.84
CA ASN A 66 -5.45 6.11 -12.46
C ASN A 66 -5.00 7.16 -11.45
N GLU A 67 -5.83 7.47 -10.46
CA GLU A 67 -5.48 8.38 -9.39
C GLU A 67 -4.29 7.86 -8.57
N ILE A 68 -4.29 6.57 -8.23
CA ILE A 68 -3.15 5.93 -7.54
C ILE A 68 -1.89 6.01 -8.40
N LEU A 69 -2.01 5.77 -9.69
CA LEU A 69 -0.88 5.80 -10.63
C LEU A 69 -0.25 7.20 -10.75
N LEU A 70 -1.03 8.27 -10.55
CA LEU A 70 -0.51 9.63 -10.62
C LEU A 70 0.58 9.91 -9.59
N PHE A 71 0.53 9.25 -8.44
CA PHE A 71 1.51 9.51 -7.37
C PHE A 71 2.32 8.26 -6.98
N SER A 72 2.25 7.19 -7.77
CA SER A 72 2.95 5.94 -7.45
C SER A 72 3.88 5.50 -8.57
N ARG A 73 5.01 4.95 -8.17
CA ARG A 73 5.92 4.24 -9.08
C ARG A 73 5.51 2.78 -9.10
N VAL A 74 5.35 2.21 -10.28
CA VAL A 74 4.98 0.80 -10.45
C VAL A 74 6.25 -0.03 -10.66
N VAL A 75 6.40 -1.09 -9.85
CA VAL A 75 7.51 -2.04 -9.99
C VAL A 75 6.97 -3.41 -10.37
N GLN A 76 7.83 -4.22 -10.98
CA GLN A 76 7.49 -5.58 -11.38
C GLN A 76 8.05 -6.55 -10.35
N ILE A 77 7.20 -7.44 -9.84
CA ILE A 77 7.59 -8.45 -8.85
C ILE A 77 7.61 -9.84 -9.49
N ALA A 78 8.41 -10.74 -8.92
CA ALA A 78 8.58 -12.09 -9.46
C ALA A 78 7.49 -13.08 -9.01
N ASN A 79 6.76 -12.77 -7.94
CA ASN A 79 5.73 -13.64 -7.35
C ASN A 79 6.29 -15.00 -6.89
N THR A 80 7.50 -14.97 -6.32
CA THR A 80 8.19 -16.18 -5.88
C THR A 80 8.32 -16.29 -4.35
N LEU A 81 8.06 -15.21 -3.62
CA LEU A 81 8.19 -15.20 -2.16
C LEU A 81 7.12 -16.07 -1.52
N THR A 82 7.54 -16.96 -0.61
CA THR A 82 6.66 -17.84 0.15
C THR A 82 7.18 -18.01 1.57
N GLY A 83 6.32 -18.47 2.48
CA GLY A 83 6.76 -18.93 3.81
C GLY A 83 7.11 -17.84 4.82
N VAL A 84 6.89 -16.57 4.53
CA VAL A 84 7.20 -15.46 5.46
C VAL A 84 6.01 -15.16 6.36
N VAL A 85 4.82 -15.08 5.78
CA VAL A 85 3.55 -14.86 6.49
C VAL A 85 2.55 -15.94 6.09
N SER A 86 1.53 -16.17 6.93
CA SER A 86 0.59 -17.27 6.70
C SER A 86 -0.34 -17.04 5.52
N ASP A 87 -0.73 -15.80 5.25
CA ASP A 87 -1.57 -15.49 4.10
C ASP A 87 -0.72 -15.32 2.85
N PRO A 88 -0.86 -16.22 1.84
CA PRO A 88 -0.07 -16.11 0.60
C PRO A 88 -0.25 -14.77 -0.12
N GLU A 89 -1.42 -14.16 -0.02
CA GLU A 89 -1.74 -12.89 -0.69
C GLU A 89 -0.93 -11.71 -0.16
N ASP A 90 -0.38 -11.82 1.05
CA ASP A 90 0.42 -10.74 1.64
C ASP A 90 1.85 -10.72 1.14
N HIS A 91 2.32 -11.80 0.52
CA HIS A 91 3.69 -11.86 0.00
C HIS A 91 3.97 -10.86 -1.11
N LYS A 92 2.97 -10.52 -1.93
CA LYS A 92 3.14 -9.51 -3.00
C LYS A 92 3.50 -8.13 -2.44
N VAL A 93 2.97 -7.81 -1.25
CA VAL A 93 3.28 -6.53 -0.58
C VAL A 93 4.74 -6.50 -0.16
N LEU A 94 5.24 -7.60 0.42
CA LEU A 94 6.64 -7.74 0.81
C LEU A 94 7.57 -7.67 -0.40
N GLU A 95 7.25 -8.40 -1.48
CA GLU A 95 8.04 -8.38 -2.71
C GLU A 95 8.07 -6.98 -3.33
N CYS A 96 6.92 -6.32 -3.38
CA CYS A 96 6.81 -4.96 -3.90
C CYS A 96 7.72 -4.00 -3.13
N ALA A 97 7.74 -4.11 -1.81
CA ALA A 97 8.57 -3.26 -0.96
C ALA A 97 10.06 -3.51 -1.19
N VAL A 98 10.47 -4.77 -1.30
CA VAL A 98 11.88 -5.11 -1.57
C VAL A 98 12.32 -4.58 -2.93
N VAL A 99 11.57 -4.89 -3.98
CA VAL A 99 11.92 -4.48 -5.35
C VAL A 99 11.90 -2.96 -5.49
N GLY A 100 10.93 -2.31 -4.83
CA GLY A 100 10.77 -0.86 -4.89
C GLY A 100 11.75 -0.07 -4.02
N GLY A 101 12.54 -0.75 -3.19
CA GLY A 101 13.45 -0.06 -2.28
C GLY A 101 12.70 0.69 -1.17
N ALA A 102 11.57 0.18 -0.73
CA ALA A 102 10.76 0.85 0.27
C ALA A 102 11.42 0.82 1.65
N SER A 103 11.19 1.88 2.42
CA SER A 103 11.56 1.95 3.82
C SER A 103 10.42 1.48 4.73
N HIS A 104 9.19 1.57 4.24
CA HIS A 104 7.99 1.28 5.02
C HIS A 104 6.94 0.56 4.19
N ILE A 105 6.19 -0.30 4.87
CA ILE A 105 4.92 -0.86 4.39
C ILE A 105 3.84 -0.33 5.34
N VAL A 106 2.79 0.25 4.79
CA VAL A 106 1.63 0.69 5.57
C VAL A 106 0.49 -0.28 5.34
N THR A 107 -0.02 -0.87 6.41
CA THR A 107 -1.08 -1.88 6.33
C THR A 107 -2.02 -1.78 7.53
N GLY A 108 -3.24 -2.24 7.35
CA GLY A 108 -4.20 -2.44 8.42
C GLY A 108 -4.31 -3.90 8.86
N ASP A 109 -3.53 -4.79 8.27
CA ASP A 109 -3.59 -6.22 8.56
C ASP A 109 -2.95 -6.54 9.91
N ARG A 110 -3.79 -6.75 10.91
CA ARG A 110 -3.38 -7.05 12.29
C ARG A 110 -3.07 -8.52 12.52
N ARG A 111 -3.35 -9.39 11.56
CA ARG A 111 -3.18 -10.84 11.71
C ARG A 111 -1.84 -11.33 11.19
N HIS A 112 -1.34 -10.76 10.09
CA HIS A 112 -0.18 -11.28 9.38
C HIS A 112 0.94 -10.26 9.24
N LEU A 113 0.68 -9.10 8.64
CA LEU A 113 1.73 -8.13 8.31
C LEU A 113 2.16 -7.31 9.52
N LEU A 114 1.24 -6.69 10.27
CA LEU A 114 1.63 -5.88 11.43
C LEU A 114 2.38 -6.67 12.50
N PRO A 115 1.98 -7.92 12.84
CA PRO A 115 2.74 -8.71 13.80
C PRO A 115 4.16 -9.04 13.35
N LEU A 116 4.43 -9.09 12.04
CA LEU A 116 5.78 -9.30 11.53
C LEU A 116 6.72 -8.13 11.90
N GLY A 117 6.20 -6.91 11.98
CA GLY A 117 6.91 -5.73 12.47
C GLY A 117 7.91 -5.15 11.50
N SER A 118 8.71 -5.98 10.85
CA SER A 118 9.67 -5.57 9.84
C SER A 118 10.04 -6.75 8.96
N TYR A 119 10.53 -6.45 7.77
CA TYR A 119 11.02 -7.46 6.83
C TYR A 119 12.20 -6.88 6.05
N GLN A 120 13.38 -7.50 6.18
CA GLN A 120 14.60 -7.07 5.50
C GLN A 120 14.88 -5.56 5.66
N GLY A 121 14.73 -5.06 6.88
CA GLY A 121 14.96 -3.65 7.18
C GLY A 121 13.82 -2.71 6.82
N ILE A 122 12.73 -3.23 6.26
CA ILE A 122 11.54 -2.46 5.90
C ILE A 122 10.58 -2.50 7.10
N ALA A 123 10.24 -1.34 7.67
CA ALA A 123 9.31 -1.25 8.78
C ALA A 123 7.88 -1.46 8.31
N ILE A 124 7.11 -2.25 9.06
CA ILE A 124 5.69 -2.50 8.76
C ILE A 124 4.87 -1.80 9.84
N VAL A 125 4.08 -0.81 9.43
CA VAL A 125 3.40 0.10 10.35
C VAL A 125 1.95 0.32 9.97
N SER A 126 1.15 0.78 10.93
CA SER A 126 -0.22 1.21 10.68
C SER A 126 -0.23 2.59 10.02
N ALA A 127 -1.39 2.97 9.46
CA ALA A 127 -1.55 4.30 8.88
C ALA A 127 -1.35 5.41 9.94
N ALA A 128 -1.85 5.20 11.14
CA ALA A 128 -1.68 6.17 12.23
C ALA A 128 -0.21 6.35 12.60
N ASP A 129 0.53 5.25 12.75
CA ASP A 129 1.95 5.28 13.07
C ASP A 129 2.75 5.93 11.95
N PHE A 130 2.41 5.62 10.69
CA PHE A 130 3.09 6.23 9.54
C PHE A 130 2.88 7.73 9.49
N MET A 131 1.67 8.20 9.75
CA MET A 131 1.40 9.64 9.79
C MET A 131 2.12 10.34 10.94
N GLY A 132 2.33 9.64 12.05
CA GLY A 132 3.20 10.13 13.14
C GLY A 132 4.64 10.34 12.68
N LEU A 133 5.16 9.41 11.88
CA LEU A 133 6.50 9.55 11.28
C LEU A 133 6.55 10.70 10.28
N VAL A 134 5.54 10.85 9.44
CA VAL A 134 5.45 11.93 8.44
C VAL A 134 5.46 13.29 9.13
N ALA A 135 4.74 13.43 10.24
CA ALA A 135 4.69 14.68 11.00
C ALA A 135 6.05 15.09 11.57
N SER A 136 7.00 14.15 11.68
CA SER A 136 8.34 14.40 12.19
C SER A 136 9.37 14.72 11.10
N LEU A 137 8.98 14.69 9.86
CA LEU A 137 9.88 14.93 8.73
C LEU A 137 10.26 16.39 8.56
#